data_a76eba98a9303be241cf3ca6b11124b0
#
_entry.id   a76eba98a9303be241cf3ca6b11124b0
#
_cell.length_a   1.000
_cell.length_b   1.000
_cell.length_c   1.000
_cell.angle_alpha   90.00
_cell.angle_beta   90.00
_cell.angle_gamma   90.00
#
_symmetry.space_group_name_H-M   'P 1'
#
loop_
_entity.id
_entity.type
_entity.pdbx_description
1 polymer ?
#
loop_
_entity_poly.entity_id
_entity_poly.type
_entity_poly.pdbx_seq_one_letter_code
_entity_poly.pdbx_strand_id
1 'polypeptide(L)'
;MEQLIKNIPHAQPIPLAEQVQTEPGKVVSRTLARQPGCGITLFAFAAGESISTHAAPGDAMATILEGTAEITIDGTPHILQAGQAIVMPAGIPHAVKAITAFKMYLVVVKA
;
A
#
# COMPACT_ATOMS: atom_id res chain seq x y z
N MET A 1 -8.30 1.72 26.97
CA MET A 1 -7.36 2.53 26.16
C MET A 1 -7.68 2.37 24.68
N GLU A 2 -7.70 3.46 23.97
CA GLU A 2 -7.93 3.43 22.53
C GLU A 2 -6.79 2.73 21.80
N GLN A 3 -7.12 1.85 20.85
CA GLN A 3 -6.13 1.25 19.98
C GLN A 3 -5.82 2.20 18.83
N LEU A 4 -4.56 2.54 18.66
CA LEU A 4 -4.10 3.41 17.57
C LEU A 4 -3.84 2.61 16.28
N ILE A 5 -3.46 1.34 16.40
CA ILE A 5 -3.42 0.39 15.29
C ILE A 5 -4.64 -0.50 15.41
N LYS A 6 -5.45 -0.54 14.34
CA LYS A 6 -6.77 -1.20 14.32
C LYS A 6 -6.80 -2.32 13.29
N ASN A 7 -7.82 -3.16 13.37
CA ASN A 7 -8.20 -4.16 12.37
C ASN A 7 -7.18 -5.29 12.19
N ILE A 8 -6.25 -5.44 13.10
CA ILE A 8 -5.34 -6.59 13.20
C ILE A 8 -5.16 -6.95 14.67
N PRO A 9 -4.82 -8.23 14.98
CA PRO A 9 -4.54 -8.64 16.36
C PRO A 9 -3.36 -7.90 16.97
N HIS A 10 -3.40 -7.70 18.28
CA HIS A 10 -2.29 -7.10 19.03
C HIS A 10 -1.54 -8.15 19.83
N ALA A 11 -0.28 -7.84 20.12
CA ALA A 11 0.57 -8.60 21.05
C ALA A 11 0.80 -10.07 20.65
N GLN A 12 0.72 -10.36 19.36
CA GLN A 12 1.01 -11.68 18.82
C GLN A 12 1.57 -11.58 17.40
N PRO A 13 2.42 -12.49 16.97
CA PRO A 13 2.88 -12.55 15.59
C PRO A 13 1.71 -12.83 14.66
N ILE A 14 1.69 -12.16 13.52
CA ILE A 14 0.67 -12.39 12.48
C ILE A 14 1.34 -12.42 11.11
N PRO A 15 0.83 -13.23 10.17
CA PRO A 15 1.25 -13.14 8.77
C PRO A 15 0.57 -11.93 8.14
N LEU A 16 1.33 -10.85 7.94
CA LEU A 16 0.78 -9.57 7.52
C LEU A 16 0.02 -9.65 6.19
N ALA A 17 0.55 -10.40 5.22
CA ALA A 17 -0.08 -10.55 3.91
C ALA A 17 -1.44 -11.27 3.98
N GLU A 18 -1.69 -12.07 5.00
CA GLU A 18 -2.97 -12.76 5.17
C GLU A 18 -4.07 -11.87 5.77
N GLN A 19 -3.71 -10.65 6.21
CA GLN A 19 -4.67 -9.73 6.82
C GLN A 19 -5.53 -9.00 5.79
N VAL A 20 -5.24 -9.15 4.51
CA VAL A 20 -6.02 -8.61 3.40
C VAL A 20 -6.05 -9.64 2.27
N GLN A 21 -7.20 -9.81 1.61
CA GLN A 21 -7.38 -10.79 0.55
C GLN A 21 -7.69 -10.12 -0.78
N THR A 22 -7.15 -10.70 -1.87
CA THR A 22 -7.53 -10.25 -3.21
C THR A 22 -8.95 -10.70 -3.54
N GLU A 23 -9.68 -9.84 -4.24
CA GLU A 23 -11.00 -10.17 -4.79
C GLU A 23 -11.00 -9.85 -6.28
N PRO A 24 -11.55 -10.73 -7.14
CA PRO A 24 -11.56 -10.51 -8.59
C PRO A 24 -12.14 -9.15 -8.97
N GLY A 25 -11.43 -8.42 -9.84
CA GLY A 25 -11.86 -7.13 -10.36
C GLY A 25 -11.81 -5.98 -9.36
N LYS A 26 -11.13 -6.15 -8.22
CA LYS A 26 -11.17 -5.14 -7.14
C LYS A 26 -9.78 -4.81 -6.60
N VAL A 27 -9.71 -3.61 -6.02
CA VAL A 27 -8.66 -3.21 -5.07
C VAL A 27 -9.31 -3.21 -3.69
N VAL A 28 -8.82 -4.05 -2.81
CA VAL A 28 -9.33 -4.18 -1.43
C VAL A 28 -8.36 -3.51 -0.49
N SER A 29 -8.86 -2.73 0.46
CA SER A 29 -8.03 -2.07 1.45
C SER A 29 -8.48 -2.36 2.88
N ARG A 30 -7.52 -2.38 3.79
CA ARG A 30 -7.78 -2.45 5.23
C ARG A 30 -6.94 -1.37 5.91
N THR A 31 -7.61 -0.38 6.49
CA THR A 31 -6.94 0.70 7.21
C THR A 31 -6.52 0.19 8.59
N LEU A 32 -5.23 0.33 8.90
CA LEU A 32 -4.68 -0.06 10.19
C LEU A 32 -4.51 1.13 11.13
N ALA A 33 -4.23 2.31 10.59
CA ALA A 33 -4.08 3.52 11.39
C ALA A 33 -4.41 4.74 10.56
N ARG A 34 -5.04 5.73 11.19
CA ARG A 34 -5.32 7.02 10.57
C ARG A 34 -5.19 8.10 11.63
N GLN A 35 -4.10 8.86 11.54
CA GLN A 35 -3.78 9.97 12.42
C GLN A 35 -3.45 11.19 11.54
N PRO A 36 -3.47 12.42 12.10
CA PRO A 36 -3.17 13.61 11.30
C PRO A 36 -1.83 13.55 10.56
N GLY A 37 -0.80 12.96 11.18
CA GLY A 37 0.55 12.86 10.59
C GLY A 37 0.91 11.49 10.05
N CYS A 38 0.03 10.49 10.14
CA CYS A 38 0.39 9.13 9.74
C CYS A 38 -0.84 8.31 9.35
N GLY A 39 -0.73 7.60 8.23
CA GLY A 39 -1.71 6.61 7.82
C GLY A 39 -1.03 5.30 7.49
N ILE A 40 -1.66 4.18 7.84
CA ILE A 40 -1.17 2.84 7.54
C ILE A 40 -2.32 2.04 6.94
N THR A 41 -2.11 1.46 5.75
CA THR A 41 -3.13 0.71 5.04
C THR A 41 -2.53 -0.52 4.39
N LEU A 42 -3.23 -1.65 4.47
CA LEU A 42 -2.95 -2.83 3.67
C LEU A 42 -3.82 -2.79 2.42
N PHE A 43 -3.24 -3.14 1.27
CA PHE A 43 -3.96 -3.24 0.00
C PHE A 43 -3.75 -4.61 -0.62
N ALA A 44 -4.81 -5.12 -1.25
CA ALA A 44 -4.76 -6.29 -2.10
C ALA A 44 -5.37 -5.92 -3.46
N PHE A 45 -4.57 -6.04 -4.52
CA PHE A 45 -4.95 -5.71 -5.89
C PHE A 45 -5.15 -6.99 -6.68
N ALA A 46 -6.30 -7.16 -7.31
CA ALA A 46 -6.46 -8.20 -8.32
C ALA A 46 -5.57 -7.87 -9.53
N ALA A 47 -5.15 -8.90 -10.26
CA ALA A 47 -4.31 -8.72 -11.46
C ALA A 47 -4.96 -7.72 -12.43
N GLY A 48 -4.17 -6.80 -12.96
CA GLY A 48 -4.62 -5.78 -13.91
C GLY A 48 -5.30 -4.57 -13.29
N GLU A 49 -5.64 -4.60 -12.01
CA GLU A 49 -6.24 -3.45 -11.35
C GLU A 49 -5.19 -2.37 -11.09
N SER A 50 -5.64 -1.13 -11.04
CA SER A 50 -4.73 0.01 -10.92
C SER A 50 -5.36 1.15 -10.14
N ILE A 51 -4.51 2.02 -9.60
CA ILE A 51 -4.88 3.34 -9.10
C ILE A 51 -4.25 4.35 -10.05
N SER A 52 -5.08 5.22 -10.63
CA SER A 52 -4.64 6.22 -11.59
C SER A 52 -3.71 7.25 -10.97
N THR A 53 -3.01 7.99 -11.82
CA THR A 53 -2.04 9.00 -11.40
C THR A 53 -2.69 10.05 -10.49
N HIS A 54 -2.08 10.25 -9.34
CA HIS A 54 -2.49 11.25 -8.35
C HIS A 54 -1.27 11.66 -7.53
N ALA A 55 -1.42 12.69 -6.72
CA ALA A 55 -0.39 13.14 -5.78
C ALA A 55 -1.00 13.23 -4.39
N ALA A 56 -0.17 13.05 -3.36
CA ALA A 56 -0.60 13.11 -1.98
C ALA A 56 0.27 14.09 -1.20
N PRO A 57 -0.25 14.67 -0.08
CA PRO A 57 0.49 15.67 0.70
C PRO A 57 1.61 15.08 1.57
N GLY A 58 1.70 13.77 1.72
CA GLY A 58 2.73 13.10 2.52
C GLY A 58 3.62 12.21 1.69
N ASP A 59 4.76 11.81 2.29
CA ASP A 59 5.60 10.76 1.73
C ASP A 59 4.93 9.42 1.99
N ALA A 60 4.76 8.61 0.94
CA ALA A 60 4.14 7.31 1.03
C ALA A 60 5.17 6.21 0.73
N MET A 61 5.40 5.32 1.70
CA MET A 61 6.26 4.16 1.46
C MET A 61 5.40 2.93 1.20
N ALA A 62 5.54 2.36 0.01
CA ALA A 62 4.89 1.13 -0.38
C ALA A 62 5.87 -0.03 -0.24
N THR A 63 5.51 -1.04 0.54
CA THR A 63 6.28 -2.28 0.69
C THR A 63 5.46 -3.42 0.09
N ILE A 64 6.04 -4.15 -0.85
CA ILE A 64 5.35 -5.25 -1.52
C ILE A 64 5.47 -6.49 -0.66
N LEU A 65 4.33 -7.09 -0.30
CA LEU A 65 4.25 -8.28 0.54
C LEU A 65 4.22 -9.56 -0.29
N GLU A 66 3.52 -9.54 -1.43
CA GLU A 66 3.49 -10.65 -2.39
C GLU A 66 3.08 -10.12 -3.76
N GLY A 67 3.46 -10.84 -4.82
CA GLY A 67 3.16 -10.48 -6.20
C GLY A 67 4.10 -9.44 -6.77
N THR A 68 3.70 -8.85 -7.92
CA THR A 68 4.50 -7.89 -8.69
C THR A 68 3.65 -6.67 -9.02
N ALA A 69 4.17 -5.50 -8.68
CA ALA A 69 3.54 -4.21 -8.92
C ALA A 69 4.40 -3.33 -9.82
N GLU A 70 3.74 -2.46 -10.61
CA GLU A 70 4.41 -1.36 -11.29
C GLU A 70 3.98 -0.06 -10.61
N ILE A 71 4.94 0.67 -10.06
CA ILE A 71 4.70 1.97 -9.44
C ILE A 71 5.41 3.03 -10.28
N THR A 72 4.63 3.92 -10.87
CA THR A 72 5.14 5.01 -11.70
C THR A 72 5.22 6.27 -10.86
N ILE A 73 6.41 6.87 -10.80
CA ILE A 73 6.67 8.09 -10.03
C ILE A 73 7.20 9.15 -10.99
N ASP A 74 6.48 10.26 -11.08
CA ASP A 74 6.83 11.37 -11.99
C ASP A 74 7.12 10.88 -13.42
N GLY A 75 6.27 9.97 -13.91
CA GLY A 75 6.37 9.40 -15.24
C GLY A 75 7.38 8.24 -15.41
N THR A 76 8.16 7.93 -14.38
CA THR A 76 9.15 6.84 -14.44
C THR A 76 8.59 5.57 -13.81
N PRO A 77 8.44 4.47 -14.56
CA PRO A 77 7.93 3.22 -14.01
C PRO A 77 9.00 2.45 -13.24
N HIS A 78 8.58 1.81 -12.14
CA HIS A 78 9.41 0.94 -11.32
C HIS A 78 8.67 -0.36 -11.09
N ILE A 79 9.33 -1.50 -11.34
CA ILE A 79 8.77 -2.82 -11.07
C ILE A 79 9.26 -3.28 -9.70
N LEU A 80 8.33 -3.62 -8.81
CA LEU A 80 8.64 -4.10 -7.47
C LEU A 80 8.09 -5.50 -7.27
N GLN A 81 8.86 -6.32 -6.56
CA GLN A 81 8.49 -7.66 -6.14
C GLN A 81 8.47 -7.76 -4.61
N ALA A 82 7.94 -8.86 -4.11
CA ALA A 82 7.85 -9.11 -2.67
C ALA A 82 9.18 -8.84 -1.95
N GLY A 83 9.12 -8.12 -0.85
CA GLY A 83 10.27 -7.71 -0.06
C GLY A 83 10.89 -6.37 -0.46
N GLN A 84 10.47 -5.78 -1.58
CA GLN A 84 10.95 -4.48 -2.02
C GLN A 84 10.01 -3.36 -1.59
N ALA A 85 10.56 -2.18 -1.38
CA ALA A 85 9.80 -0.99 -1.02
C ALA A 85 10.26 0.21 -1.85
N ILE A 86 9.38 1.19 -2.00
CA ILE A 86 9.68 2.46 -2.65
C ILE A 86 8.97 3.59 -1.92
N VAL A 87 9.60 4.74 -1.84
CA VAL A 87 8.96 5.96 -1.32
C VAL A 87 8.45 6.78 -2.48
N MET A 88 7.16 7.11 -2.44
CA MET A 88 6.51 8.05 -3.34
C MET A 88 6.50 9.41 -2.66
N PRO A 89 7.34 10.37 -3.11
CA PRO A 89 7.50 11.65 -2.39
C PRO A 89 6.23 12.49 -2.39
N ALA A 90 6.06 13.27 -1.33
CA ALA A 90 4.94 14.21 -1.20
C ALA A 90 4.86 15.15 -2.40
N GLY A 91 3.64 15.35 -2.92
CA GLY A 91 3.38 16.28 -4.01
C GLY A 91 3.82 15.81 -5.40
N ILE A 92 4.48 14.66 -5.51
CA ILE A 92 4.94 14.12 -6.80
C ILE A 92 3.89 13.14 -7.34
N PRO A 93 3.46 13.30 -8.61
CA PRO A 93 2.47 12.39 -9.20
C PRO A 93 2.95 10.94 -9.22
N HIS A 94 2.07 10.02 -8.85
CA HIS A 94 2.37 8.59 -8.87
C HIS A 94 1.13 7.77 -9.23
N ALA A 95 1.37 6.57 -9.75
CA ALA A 95 0.34 5.60 -10.11
C ALA A 95 0.79 4.19 -9.72
N VAL A 96 -0.17 3.31 -9.49
CA VAL A 96 0.09 1.92 -9.10
C VAL A 96 -0.69 0.99 -10.01
N LYS A 97 -0.03 -0.07 -10.51
CA LYS A 97 -0.66 -1.07 -11.37
C LYS A 97 -0.25 -2.48 -10.93
N ALA A 98 -1.22 -3.38 -10.87
CA ALA A 98 -0.98 -4.79 -10.58
C ALA A 98 -0.56 -5.52 -11.86
N ILE A 99 0.72 -5.86 -11.98
CA ILE A 99 1.22 -6.73 -13.05
C ILE A 99 0.69 -8.14 -12.83
N THR A 100 0.84 -8.66 -11.62
CA THR A 100 0.12 -9.82 -11.11
C THR A 100 -0.79 -9.35 -9.97
N ALA A 101 -1.65 -10.22 -9.45
CA ALA A 101 -2.27 -9.93 -8.17
C ALA A 101 -1.16 -9.66 -7.16
N PHE A 102 -1.29 -8.62 -6.35
CA PHE A 102 -0.26 -8.28 -5.37
C PHE A 102 -0.86 -7.67 -4.10
N LYS A 103 -0.07 -7.68 -3.05
CA LYS A 103 -0.42 -7.05 -1.79
C LYS A 103 0.69 -6.09 -1.36
N MET A 104 0.30 -4.97 -0.79
CA MET A 104 1.27 -4.00 -0.28
C MET A 104 0.85 -3.44 1.08
N TYR A 105 1.86 -3.02 1.81
CA TYR A 105 1.77 -2.32 3.08
C TYR A 105 2.18 -0.86 2.81
N LEU A 106 1.25 0.06 3.03
CA LEU A 106 1.46 1.47 2.71
C LEU A 106 1.50 2.29 3.99
N VAL A 107 2.58 3.05 4.18
CA VAL A 107 2.73 3.99 5.28
C VAL A 107 2.86 5.39 4.70
N VAL A 108 1.98 6.29 5.11
CA VAL A 108 2.01 7.70 4.71
C VAL A 108 2.39 8.54 5.92
N VAL A 109 3.42 9.35 5.77
CA VAL A 109 3.90 10.26 6.80
C VAL A 109 3.80 11.69 6.27
N LYS A 110 3.19 12.56 7.03
CA LYS A 110 3.04 13.96 6.64
C LYS A 110 3.21 14.90 7.83
N ALA A 111 3.63 16.10 7.52
CA ALA A 111 3.84 17.14 8.52
C ALA A 111 2.51 17.63 9.14
#